data_612f4e591343ff30d1b3ac12a27a6ad3
#
_entry.id   612f4e591343ff30d1b3ac12a27a6ad3
#
_cell.length_a   1.000
_cell.length_b   1.000
_cell.length_c   1.000
_cell.angle_alpha   90.00
_cell.angle_beta   90.00
_cell.angle_gamma   90.00
#
_symmetry.space_group_name_H-M   'P 1'
#
loop_
_entity.id
_entity.type
_entity.pdbx_description
1 polymer ?
#
loop_
_entity_poly.entity_id
_entity_poly.type
_entity_poly.pdbx_seq_one_letter_code
_entity_poly.pdbx_strand_id
1 'polypeptide(L)' 'MRSSHLTDDDLWRVIADNTDAMSVLIEKQFELDAEAGAPDPDTRQKLMLFNVQAIDNYDRQYRDCIAEIRRRYPSI' A
#
# COMPACT_ATOMS: atom_id res chain seq x y z
N MET A 1 8.54 -6.59 8.64
CA MET A 1 9.15 -7.64 7.81
C MET A 1 10.52 -7.19 7.35
N ARG A 2 11.52 -8.05 7.46
CA ARG A 2 12.87 -7.71 6.97
C ARG A 2 13.03 -8.24 5.55
N SER A 3 12.95 -7.36 4.58
CA SER A 3 13.04 -7.72 3.17
C SER A 3 14.39 -8.34 2.79
N SER A 4 15.46 -8.06 3.56
CA SER A 4 16.78 -8.64 3.32
C SER A 4 16.84 -10.17 3.46
N HIS A 5 15.85 -10.78 4.13
CA HIS A 5 15.77 -12.24 4.30
C HIS A 5 14.93 -12.94 3.23
N LEU A 6 14.27 -12.16 2.36
CA LEU A 6 13.41 -12.72 1.33
C LEU A 6 14.23 -13.09 0.08
N THR A 7 13.78 -14.13 -0.63
CA THR A 7 14.29 -14.44 -1.95
C THR A 7 13.83 -13.39 -2.95
N ASP A 8 14.46 -13.34 -4.14
CA ASP A 8 14.02 -12.42 -5.19
C ASP A 8 12.56 -12.64 -5.58
N ASP A 9 12.14 -13.90 -5.71
CA ASP A 9 10.76 -14.24 -6.04
C ASP A 9 9.80 -13.76 -4.98
N ASP A 10 10.16 -13.92 -3.70
CA ASP A 10 9.34 -13.45 -2.58
C ASP A 10 9.24 -11.92 -2.57
N LEU A 11 10.35 -11.23 -2.86
CA LEU A 11 10.34 -9.76 -2.95
C LEU A 11 9.37 -9.28 -4.04
N TRP A 12 9.45 -9.87 -5.23
CA TRP A 12 8.55 -9.50 -6.33
C TRP A 12 7.09 -9.80 -6.00
N ARG A 13 6.84 -10.91 -5.30
CA ARG A 13 5.49 -11.26 -4.85
C ARG A 13 4.94 -10.24 -3.85
N VAL A 14 5.74 -9.86 -2.86
CA VAL A 14 5.35 -8.86 -1.87
C VAL A 14 5.07 -7.51 -2.55
N ILE A 15 5.91 -7.10 -3.49
CA ILE A 15 5.71 -5.87 -4.26
C ILE A 15 4.39 -5.91 -5.02
N ALA A 16 4.10 -7.01 -5.71
CA ALA A 16 2.85 -7.17 -6.46
C ALA A 16 1.63 -7.12 -5.52
N ASP A 17 1.68 -7.85 -4.41
CA ASP A 17 0.59 -7.88 -3.43
C ASP A 17 0.35 -6.51 -2.82
N ASN A 18 1.40 -5.78 -2.47
CA ASN A 18 1.28 -4.43 -1.93
C ASN A 18 0.71 -3.45 -2.97
N THR A 19 1.15 -3.57 -4.22
CA THR A 19 0.65 -2.74 -5.31
C THR A 19 -0.84 -2.96 -5.53
N ASP A 20 -1.28 -4.22 -5.56
CA ASP A 20 -2.69 -4.57 -5.71
C ASP A 20 -3.53 -4.06 -4.53
N ALA A 21 -3.04 -4.25 -3.31
CA ALA A 21 -3.73 -3.77 -2.11
C ALA A 21 -3.86 -2.24 -2.10
N MET A 22 -2.79 -1.53 -2.46
CA MET A 22 -2.82 -0.06 -2.55
C MET A 22 -3.80 0.42 -3.61
N SER A 23 -3.88 -0.25 -4.76
CA SER A 23 -4.82 0.11 -5.83
C SER A 23 -6.27 0.04 -5.34
N VAL A 24 -6.63 -1.03 -4.64
CA VAL A 24 -7.98 -1.18 -4.06
C VAL A 24 -8.25 -0.07 -3.05
N LEU A 25 -7.30 0.24 -2.18
CA LEU A 25 -7.46 1.27 -1.15
C LEU A 25 -7.55 2.67 -1.76
N ILE A 26 -6.82 2.93 -2.83
CA ILE A 26 -6.88 4.22 -3.54
C ILE A 26 -8.25 4.39 -4.20
N GLU A 27 -8.80 3.35 -4.83
CA GLU A 27 -10.16 3.39 -5.37
C GLU A 27 -11.17 3.67 -4.27
N LYS A 28 -11.02 3.03 -3.11
CA LYS A 28 -11.88 3.28 -1.96
C LYS A 28 -11.78 4.72 -1.49
N GLN A 29 -10.59 5.31 -1.51
CA GLN A 29 -10.39 6.71 -1.16
C GLN A 29 -11.16 7.65 -2.08
N PHE A 30 -11.14 7.40 -3.39
CA PHE A 30 -11.92 8.18 -4.34
C PHE A 30 -13.42 8.07 -4.07
N GLU A 31 -13.93 6.88 -3.76
CA GLU A 31 -15.33 6.70 -3.40
C GLU A 31 -15.71 7.49 -2.15
N LEU A 32 -14.86 7.49 -1.14
CA LEU A 32 -15.10 8.24 0.10
C LEU A 32 -15.05 9.75 -0.16
N ASP A 33 -14.11 10.22 -0.98
CA ASP A 33 -14.00 11.63 -1.36
C ASP A 33 -15.23 12.10 -2.13
N ALA A 34 -15.82 11.25 -2.94
CA ALA A 34 -17.03 11.53 -3.70
C ALA A 34 -18.32 11.43 -2.87
N GLU A 35 -18.22 11.17 -1.57
CA GLU A 35 -19.34 11.01 -0.65
C GLU A 35 -20.26 9.84 -1.00
N ALA A 36 -19.82 8.93 -1.85
CA ALA A 36 -20.65 7.86 -2.34
C ALA A 36 -20.80 6.68 -1.37
N GLY A 37 -19.95 6.60 -0.35
CA GLY A 37 -19.85 5.38 0.47
C GLY A 37 -20.09 5.55 1.96
N ALA A 38 -20.40 6.75 2.45
CA ALA A 38 -20.53 6.97 3.89
C ALA A 38 -21.87 7.61 4.27
N PRO A 39 -22.52 7.14 5.36
CA PRO A 39 -23.83 7.62 5.75
C PRO A 39 -23.82 9.02 6.40
N ASP A 40 -22.68 9.44 6.95
CA ASP A 40 -22.56 10.74 7.60
C ASP A 40 -21.10 11.24 7.54
N PRO A 41 -20.89 12.57 7.75
CA PRO A 41 -19.53 13.15 7.63
C PRO A 41 -18.52 12.63 8.65
N ASP A 42 -18.94 12.33 9.87
CA ASP A 42 -18.04 11.83 10.91
C ASP A 42 -17.54 10.42 10.58
N THR A 43 -18.46 9.54 10.22
CA THR A 43 -18.11 8.17 9.81
C THR A 43 -17.23 8.19 8.57
N ARG A 44 -17.55 9.03 7.60
CA ARG A 44 -16.74 9.20 6.39
C ARG A 44 -15.32 9.61 6.73
N GLN A 45 -15.14 10.59 7.61
CA GLN A 45 -13.82 11.07 8.01
C GLN A 45 -12.99 9.95 8.68
N LYS A 46 -13.61 9.17 9.55
CA LYS A 46 -12.95 8.03 10.21
C LYS A 46 -12.53 6.96 9.20
N LEU A 47 -13.40 6.65 8.24
CA LEU A 47 -13.09 5.68 7.18
C LEU A 47 -11.95 6.18 6.29
N MET A 48 -11.93 7.46 5.95
CA MET A 48 -10.86 8.07 5.16
C MET A 48 -9.53 7.98 5.89
N LEU A 49 -9.50 8.31 7.17
CA LEU A 49 -8.29 8.25 7.98
C LEU A 49 -7.77 6.82 8.09
N PHE A 50 -8.65 5.86 8.34
CA PHE A 50 -8.30 4.45 8.40
C PHE A 50 -7.70 3.98 7.06
N ASN A 51 -8.32 4.37 5.97
CA ASN A 51 -7.89 4.02 4.62
C ASN A 51 -6.51 4.58 4.30
N VAL A 52 -6.25 5.85 4.65
CA VAL A 52 -4.95 6.50 4.45
C VAL A 52 -3.86 5.79 5.25
N GLN A 53 -4.15 5.40 6.48
CA GLN A 53 -3.20 4.66 7.32
C GLN A 53 -2.87 3.29 6.72
N ALA A 54 -3.86 2.60 6.17
CA ALA A 54 -3.65 1.32 5.50
C ALA A 54 -2.78 1.47 4.26
N ILE A 55 -3.04 2.49 3.44
CA ILE A 55 -2.21 2.80 2.26
C ILE A 55 -0.77 3.06 2.68
N ASP A 56 -0.55 3.85 3.73
CA ASP A 56 0.78 4.17 4.23
C ASP A 56 1.55 2.91 4.67
N ASN A 57 0.88 1.98 5.34
CA ASN A 57 1.49 0.72 5.77
C ASN A 57 1.94 -0.14 4.57
N TYR A 58 1.11 -0.25 3.54
CA TYR A 58 1.47 -0.98 2.33
C TYR A 58 2.58 -0.27 1.56
N ASP A 59 2.55 1.05 1.49
CA ASP A 59 3.57 1.84 0.83
C ASP A 59 4.95 1.66 1.49
N ARG A 60 5.00 1.59 2.81
CA ARG A 60 6.26 1.34 3.54
C ARG A 60 6.85 -0.02 3.18
N GLN A 61 6.02 -1.06 3.15
CA GLN A 61 6.47 -2.41 2.75
C GLN A 61 6.96 -2.41 1.30
N TYR A 62 6.21 -1.76 0.42
CA TYR A 62 6.58 -1.62 -0.98
C TYR A 62 7.95 -0.95 -1.14
N ARG A 63 8.16 0.19 -0.49
CA ARG A 63 9.43 0.93 -0.56
C ARG A 63 10.59 0.13 0.00
N ASP A 64 10.37 -0.61 1.09
CA ASP A 64 11.40 -1.45 1.70
C ASP A 64 11.83 -2.56 0.74
N CYS A 65 10.88 -3.21 0.09
CA CYS A 65 11.18 -4.24 -0.91
C CYS A 65 11.89 -3.67 -2.14
N ILE A 66 11.48 -2.51 -2.63
CA ILE A 66 12.14 -1.84 -3.75
C ILE A 66 13.59 -1.47 -3.39
N ALA A 67 13.82 -0.96 -2.18
CA ALA A 67 15.16 -0.63 -1.71
C ALA A 67 16.05 -1.87 -1.68
N GLU A 68 15.52 -3.01 -1.23
CA GLU A 68 16.28 -4.27 -1.20
C GLU A 68 16.62 -4.76 -2.61
N ILE A 69 15.70 -4.65 -3.55
CA ILE A 69 15.96 -5.02 -4.95
C ILE A 69 17.04 -4.12 -5.55
N ARG A 70 16.98 -2.82 -5.29
CA ARG A 70 18.01 -1.88 -5.76
C ARG A 70 19.37 -2.17 -5.16
N ARG A 71 19.40 -2.62 -3.90
CA ARG A 71 20.64 -3.02 -3.24
C ARG A 71 21.25 -4.26 -3.91
N ARG A 72 20.42 -5.24 -4.27
CA ARG A 72 20.86 -6.48 -4.95
C ARG A 72 21.23 -6.24 -6.41
N TYR A 73 20.52 -5.33 -7.06
CA TYR A 73 20.67 -5.06 -8.50
C TYR A 73 20.83 -3.55 -8.72
N PRO A 74 22.03 -2.99 -8.43
CA PRO A 74 22.21 -1.52 -8.47
C PRO A 74 22.00 -0.88 -9.84
N SER A 75 22.00 -1.67 -10.91
CA SER A 75 21.82 -1.16 -12.28
C SER A 75 20.34 -0.98 -12.66
N ILE A 76 19.42 -1.37 -11.80
CA ILE A 76 17.98 -1.22 -12.08
C ILE A 76 17.48 0.22 -11.68
#